data_e426ac2ed84eb73137187a8ba8f70981
#
_entry.id   e426ac2ed84eb73137187a8ba8f70981
#
_cell.length_a   1.000
_cell.length_b   1.000
_cell.length_c   1.000
_cell.angle_alpha   90.00
_cell.angle_beta   90.00
_cell.angle_gamma   90.00
#
_symmetry.space_group_name_H-M   'P 1'
#
loop_
_entity.id
_entity.type
_entity.pdbx_description
1 polymer ?
#
loop_
_entity_poly.entity_id
_entity_poly.type
_entity_poly.pdbx_seq_one_letter_code
_entity_poly.pdbx_strand_id
1 'polypeptide(L)'
;MPQVVKKDGQRVPFSREKVRSGFDLACRKRPVTVVAVEAAVDRLIQRVQALGEREIASRAVGRMVLDELRDLDNVAYLRFASVYQETASLEDFMKLLKPLIGEET
;
A
#
# COMPACT_ATOMS: atom_id res chain seq x y z
N MET A 1 2.51 15.85 7.11
CA MET A 1 2.74 14.64 6.29
C MET A 1 3.61 14.98 5.08
N PRO A 2 4.52 14.10 4.69
CA PRO A 2 5.31 14.35 3.49
C PRO A 2 4.46 14.26 2.23
N GLN A 3 4.95 14.86 1.15
CA GLN A 3 4.37 14.62 -0.16
C GLN A 3 4.93 13.31 -0.72
N VAL A 4 4.13 12.65 -1.54
CA VAL A 4 4.54 11.41 -2.20
C VAL A 4 5.09 11.76 -3.59
N VAL A 5 6.29 11.30 -3.88
CA VAL A 5 6.93 11.53 -5.18
C VAL A 5 6.75 10.28 -6.03
N LYS A 6 6.07 10.46 -7.16
CA LYS A 6 5.85 9.38 -8.12
C LYS A 6 7.10 9.15 -8.98
N LYS A 7 7.11 8.02 -9.69
CA LYS A 7 8.23 7.64 -10.57
C LYS A 7 8.58 8.72 -11.58
N ASP A 8 7.58 9.43 -12.10
CA ASP A 8 7.78 10.51 -13.07
C ASP A 8 8.19 11.84 -12.44
N GLY A 9 8.40 11.86 -11.13
CA GLY A 9 8.78 13.05 -10.39
C GLY A 9 7.59 13.90 -9.93
N GLN A 10 6.39 13.56 -10.31
CA GLN A 10 5.20 14.29 -9.87
C GLN A 10 5.00 14.13 -8.37
N ARG A 11 4.67 15.24 -7.70
CA ARG A 11 4.40 15.26 -6.26
C ARG A 11 2.91 15.31 -6.01
N VAL A 12 2.42 14.42 -5.14
CA VAL A 12 1.02 14.39 -4.74
C VAL A 12 0.93 14.32 -3.22
N PRO A 13 -0.17 14.81 -2.63
CA PRO A 13 -0.34 14.68 -1.18
C PRO A 13 -0.38 13.22 -0.75
N PHE A 14 0.15 12.95 0.45
CA PHE A 14 -0.02 11.63 1.05
C PHE A 14 -1.51 11.41 1.33
N SER A 15 -2.04 10.27 0.91
CA SER A 15 -3.46 9.96 1.06
C SER A 15 -3.63 8.70 1.91
N ARG A 16 -4.19 8.85 3.10
CA ARG A 16 -4.58 7.72 3.95
C ARG A 16 -5.54 6.80 3.21
N GLU A 17 -6.49 7.37 2.47
CA GLU A 17 -7.50 6.60 1.74
C GLU A 17 -6.89 5.70 0.68
N LYS A 18 -5.90 6.19 -0.05
CA LYS A 18 -5.20 5.38 -1.06
C LYS A 18 -4.43 4.23 -0.41
N VAL A 19 -3.76 4.50 0.69
CA VAL A 19 -3.05 3.45 1.44
C VAL A 19 -4.04 2.41 1.93
N ARG A 20 -5.16 2.85 2.54
CA ARG A 20 -6.21 1.96 3.01
C ARG A 20 -6.77 1.09 1.87
N SER A 21 -7.00 1.70 0.71
CA SER A 21 -7.50 0.98 -0.47
C SER A 21 -6.54 -0.11 -0.93
N GLY A 22 -5.24 0.14 -0.84
CA GLY A 22 -4.22 -0.88 -1.15
C GLY A 22 -4.30 -2.07 -0.22
N PHE A 23 -4.45 -1.83 1.08
CA PHE A 23 -4.65 -2.92 2.05
C PHE A 23 -5.95 -3.67 1.79
N ASP A 24 -7.06 -2.95 1.59
CA ASP A 24 -8.37 -3.57 1.37
C ASP A 24 -8.35 -4.49 0.14
N LEU A 25 -7.72 -4.04 -0.93
CA LEU A 25 -7.64 -4.83 -2.15
C LEU A 25 -6.78 -6.09 -1.94
N ALA A 26 -5.62 -5.96 -1.32
CA ALA A 26 -4.75 -7.10 -1.06
C ALA A 26 -5.41 -8.13 -0.15
N CYS A 27 -6.22 -7.66 0.80
CA CYS A 27 -6.89 -8.51 1.78
C CYS A 27 -8.28 -8.99 1.32
N ARG A 28 -8.65 -8.74 0.07
CA ARG A 28 -9.97 -9.11 -0.44
C ARG A 28 -10.22 -10.60 -0.25
N LYS A 29 -11.36 -10.96 0.36
CA LYS A 29 -11.76 -12.34 0.64
C LYS A 29 -10.78 -13.08 1.55
N ARG A 30 -10.01 -12.34 2.35
CA ARG A 30 -9.16 -12.93 3.37
C ARG A 30 -9.74 -12.67 4.75
N PRO A 31 -9.46 -13.54 5.74
CA PRO A 31 -9.98 -13.37 7.10
C PRO A 31 -9.21 -12.30 7.87
N VAL A 32 -9.19 -11.08 7.34
CA VAL A 32 -8.54 -9.93 7.95
C VAL A 32 -9.62 -8.93 8.32
N THR A 33 -9.67 -8.54 9.59
CA THR A 33 -10.71 -7.65 10.09
C THR A 33 -10.46 -6.20 9.68
N VAL A 34 -11.52 -5.41 9.66
CA VAL A 34 -11.42 -3.96 9.46
C VAL A 34 -10.50 -3.34 10.51
N VAL A 35 -10.63 -3.78 11.76
CA VAL A 35 -9.79 -3.28 12.87
C VAL A 35 -8.31 -3.56 12.60
N ALA A 36 -7.97 -4.75 12.12
CA ALA A 36 -6.58 -5.10 11.82
C ALA A 36 -6.02 -4.25 10.69
N VAL A 37 -6.81 -4.00 9.64
CA VAL A 37 -6.41 -3.14 8.53
C VAL A 37 -6.20 -1.70 9.01
N GLU A 38 -7.13 -1.17 9.79
CA GLU A 38 -7.00 0.19 10.33
C GLU A 38 -5.74 0.33 11.19
N ALA A 39 -5.45 -0.66 12.01
CA ALA A 39 -4.24 -0.64 12.83
C ALA A 39 -2.97 -0.66 11.98
N ALA A 40 -2.97 -1.43 10.90
CA ALA A 40 -1.83 -1.46 9.98
C ALA A 40 -1.63 -0.12 9.27
N VAL A 41 -2.72 0.51 8.84
CA VAL A 41 -2.67 1.85 8.23
C VAL A 41 -2.12 2.86 9.23
N ASP A 42 -2.58 2.81 10.48
CA ASP A 42 -2.10 3.72 11.53
C ASP A 42 -0.60 3.54 11.78
N ARG A 43 -0.12 2.29 11.85
CA ARG A 43 1.32 2.02 12.04
C ARG A 43 2.14 2.55 10.87
N LEU A 44 1.64 2.36 9.65
CA LEU A 44 2.33 2.87 8.46
C LEU A 44 2.44 4.39 8.51
N ILE A 45 1.36 5.08 8.84
CA ILE A 45 1.35 6.53 8.91
C ILE A 45 2.33 7.01 9.99
N GLN A 46 2.36 6.33 11.14
CA GLN A 46 3.33 6.66 12.20
C GLN A 46 4.77 6.51 11.71
N ARG A 47 5.07 5.46 10.93
CA ARG A 47 6.39 5.28 10.34
C ARG A 47 6.75 6.43 9.40
N VAL A 48 5.82 6.82 8.55
CA VAL A 48 6.02 7.92 7.61
C VAL A 48 6.30 9.21 8.37
N GLN A 49 5.51 9.51 9.39
CA GLN A 49 5.70 10.72 10.20
C GLN A 49 7.03 10.70 10.96
N ALA A 50 7.42 9.53 11.46
CA ALA A 50 8.66 9.38 12.21
C ALA A 50 9.91 9.62 11.36
N LEU A 51 9.83 9.49 10.03
CA LEU A 51 10.95 9.79 9.15
C LEU A 51 11.28 11.28 9.14
N GLY A 52 10.33 12.15 9.44
CA GLY A 52 10.56 13.60 9.47
C GLY A 52 10.90 14.21 8.12
N GLU A 53 10.62 13.52 7.04
CA GLU A 53 10.96 13.96 5.69
C GLU A 53 9.85 14.80 5.09
N ARG A 54 10.21 15.70 4.17
CA ARG A 54 9.22 16.49 3.43
C ARG A 54 8.61 15.72 2.28
N GLU A 55 9.33 14.74 1.77
CA GLU A 55 8.94 13.93 0.63
C GLU A 55 9.25 12.47 0.89
N ILE A 56 8.44 11.59 0.34
CA ILE A 56 8.67 10.15 0.38
C ILE A 56 8.36 9.57 -0.99
N ALA A 57 9.21 8.68 -1.47
CA ALA A 57 8.95 8.01 -2.74
C ALA A 57 7.72 7.12 -2.64
N SER A 58 6.89 7.12 -3.67
CA SER A 58 5.71 6.25 -3.75
C SER A 58 6.09 4.79 -3.55
N ARG A 59 7.23 4.37 -4.11
CA ARG A 59 7.72 2.99 -3.96
C ARG A 59 8.05 2.67 -2.50
N ALA A 60 8.56 3.63 -1.75
CA ALA A 60 8.83 3.44 -0.33
C ALA A 60 7.56 3.22 0.47
N VAL A 61 6.48 3.94 0.13
CA VAL A 61 5.17 3.71 0.75
C VAL A 61 4.68 2.30 0.43
N GLY A 62 4.83 1.86 -0.82
CA GLY A 62 4.50 0.50 -1.23
C GLY A 62 5.26 -0.55 -0.43
N ARG A 63 6.53 -0.31 -0.16
CA ARG A 63 7.34 -1.21 0.67
C ARG A 63 6.79 -1.29 2.09
N MET A 64 6.33 -0.18 2.65
CA MET A 64 5.73 -0.17 3.98
C MET A 64 4.43 -0.95 4.01
N VAL A 65 3.62 -0.85 2.95
CA VAL A 65 2.40 -1.67 2.82
C VAL A 65 2.77 -3.15 2.82
N LEU A 66 3.77 -3.51 2.04
CA LEU A 66 4.25 -4.90 1.95
C LEU A 66 4.69 -5.43 3.32
N ASP A 67 5.45 -4.63 4.06
CA ASP A 67 5.92 -5.01 5.39
C ASP A 67 4.77 -5.28 6.34
N GLU A 68 3.73 -4.43 6.33
CA GLU A 68 2.56 -4.62 7.18
C GLU A 68 1.73 -5.83 6.76
N LEU A 69 1.60 -6.07 5.46
CA LEU A 69 0.84 -7.23 4.96
C LEU A 69 1.47 -8.55 5.39
N ARG A 70 2.78 -8.60 5.54
CA ARG A 70 3.47 -9.82 6.00
C ARG A 70 2.89 -10.30 7.33
N ASP A 71 2.56 -9.36 8.22
CA ASP A 71 2.03 -9.70 9.55
C ASP A 71 0.52 -9.90 9.56
N LEU A 72 -0.18 -9.39 8.54
CA LEU A 72 -1.64 -9.49 8.46
C LEU A 72 -2.12 -10.80 7.86
N ASP A 73 -1.59 -11.18 6.71
CA ASP A 73 -2.07 -12.36 5.98
C ASP A 73 -1.09 -12.76 4.87
N ASN A 74 -0.69 -14.03 4.87
CA ASN A 74 0.29 -14.53 3.91
C ASN A 74 -0.16 -14.40 2.46
N VAL A 75 -1.43 -14.65 2.18
CA VAL A 75 -1.95 -14.56 0.82
C VAL A 75 -1.96 -13.11 0.35
N ALA A 76 -2.42 -12.20 1.19
CA ALA A 76 -2.40 -10.77 0.89
C ALA A 76 -0.96 -10.29 0.64
N TYR A 77 -0.02 -10.73 1.46
CA TYR A 77 1.39 -10.41 1.29
C TYR A 77 1.89 -10.90 -0.08
N LEU A 78 1.63 -12.15 -0.42
CA LEU A 78 2.09 -12.74 -1.68
C LEU A 78 1.47 -12.03 -2.89
N ARG A 79 0.21 -11.64 -2.80
CA ARG A 79 -0.45 -10.87 -3.86
C ARG A 79 0.30 -9.57 -4.13
N PHE A 80 0.57 -8.82 -3.06
CA PHE A 80 1.28 -7.56 -3.18
C PHE A 80 2.71 -7.78 -3.69
N ALA A 81 3.41 -8.74 -3.09
CA ALA A 81 4.80 -9.03 -3.46
C ALA A 81 4.92 -9.41 -4.93
N SER A 82 3.94 -10.14 -5.47
CA SER A 82 3.99 -10.62 -6.85
C SER A 82 3.99 -9.49 -7.87
N VAL A 83 3.44 -8.32 -7.53
CA VAL A 83 3.37 -7.17 -8.44
C VAL A 83 4.27 -6.01 -8.00
N TYR A 84 4.84 -6.07 -6.80
CA TYR A 84 5.58 -4.95 -6.23
C TYR A 84 6.76 -4.52 -7.11
N GLN A 85 7.47 -5.47 -7.71
CA GLN A 85 8.64 -5.17 -8.54
C GLN A 85 8.28 -4.37 -9.79
N GLU A 86 7.04 -4.50 -10.25
CA GLU A 86 6.55 -3.85 -11.47
C GLU A 86 5.79 -2.56 -11.18
N THR A 87 5.63 -2.21 -9.90
CA THR A 87 4.82 -1.05 -9.54
C THR A 87 5.69 0.15 -9.24
N ALA A 88 5.17 1.33 -9.58
CA ALA A 88 5.79 2.60 -9.25
C ALA A 88 4.90 3.43 -8.31
N SER A 89 3.67 2.98 -8.05
CA SER A 89 2.71 3.68 -7.20
C SER A 89 1.65 2.71 -6.70
N LEU A 90 0.88 3.15 -5.70
CA LEU A 90 -0.26 2.36 -5.21
C LEU A 90 -1.30 2.17 -6.32
N GLU A 91 -1.50 3.16 -7.17
CA GLU A 91 -2.43 3.05 -8.30
C GLU A 91 -2.01 1.95 -9.27
N ASP A 92 -0.72 1.88 -9.59
CA ASP A 92 -0.17 0.83 -10.46
C ASP A 92 -0.35 -0.55 -9.80
N PHE A 93 -0.06 -0.65 -8.51
CA PHE A 93 -0.26 -1.87 -7.77
C PHE A 93 -1.70 -2.36 -7.89
N MET A 94 -2.66 -1.47 -7.68
CA MET A 94 -4.07 -1.83 -7.74
C MET A 94 -4.48 -2.30 -9.14
N LYS A 95 -3.97 -1.65 -10.19
CA LYS A 95 -4.24 -2.05 -11.57
C LYS A 95 -3.72 -3.45 -11.87
N LEU A 96 -2.54 -3.77 -11.38
CA LEU A 96 -1.93 -5.08 -11.63
C LEU A 96 -2.55 -6.18 -10.76
N LEU A 97 -2.99 -5.82 -9.58
CA LEU A 97 -3.54 -6.80 -8.64
C LEU A 97 -4.96 -7.23 -8.98
N LYS A 98 -5.81 -6.31 -9.43
CA LYS A 98 -7.23 -6.61 -9.68
C LYS A 98 -7.45 -7.84 -10.56
N PRO A 99 -6.77 -7.99 -11.71
CA PRO A 99 -6.96 -9.21 -12.51
C PRO A 99 -6.51 -10.48 -11.80
N LEU A 100 -5.47 -10.39 -10.96
CA LEU A 100 -4.93 -11.56 -10.27
C LEU A 100 -5.88 -12.12 -9.23
N ILE A 101 -6.73 -11.29 -8.67
CA ILE A 101 -7.71 -11.73 -7.66
C ILE A 101 -9.12 -11.85 -8.24
N GLY A 102 -9.26 -11.76 -9.57
CA GLY A 102 -10.53 -11.91 -10.24
C GLY A 102 -11.45 -10.69 -10.17
N GLU A 103 -10.92 -9.53 -9.77
CA GLU A 103 -11.69 -8.27 -9.78
C GLU A 103 -11.37 -7.49 -11.04
N GLU A 104 -12.40 -7.12 -11.77
CA GLU A 104 -12.29 -6.28 -12.95
C GLU A 104 -12.97 -4.95 -12.68
N THR A 105 -12.38 -3.88 -13.18
CA THR A 105 -12.99 -2.55 -13.07
C THR A 105 -14.00 -2.32 -14.16
#